data_b686a877eaed450e15cdf0985db57483
#
_entry.id   b686a877eaed450e15cdf0985db57483
#
_cell.length_a   1.000
_cell.length_b   1.000
_cell.length_c   1.000
_cell.angle_alpha   90.00
_cell.angle_beta   90.00
_cell.angle_gamma   90.00
#
_symmetry.space_group_name_H-M   'P 1'
#
loop_
_entity.id
_entity.type
_entity.pdbx_description
1 polymer ?
#
loop_
_entity_poly.entity_id
_entity_poly.type
_entity_poly.pdbx_seq_one_letter_code
_entity_poly.pdbx_strand_id
1 'polypeptide(L)'
;VACRRNGAWADAALKAQLGKCALSAQDAALCSRIVYGVMQNELLLNWYLSAYCTQKLDHLQPPLSDILRIGAYQILFLDKVPDHAAVSESVELCRTNGRSAASGLVNAVLRKVAQNKSNLPPLPEGNIARLSVAYSHPQWLVKRLVSLLGIEEAEAFLRIDNEASPISVQVNPLKTNEKALVDELRGEGVCVTPHPWVPGCLELSGTGDLTTLSAFYNGRFTVQDAAG
;
A
#
# COMPACT_ATOMS: atom_id res chain seq x y z
N VAL A 1 -5.97 4.55 -12.08
CA VAL A 1 -6.41 5.50 -13.14
C VAL A 1 -6.99 6.76 -12.53
N ALA A 2 -8.02 6.69 -11.67
CA ALA A 2 -8.69 7.89 -11.12
C ALA A 2 -7.73 8.82 -10.36
N CYS A 3 -6.87 8.27 -9.49
CA CYS A 3 -5.91 9.05 -8.70
C CYS A 3 -4.92 9.80 -9.58
N ARG A 4 -4.41 9.16 -10.65
CA ARG A 4 -3.43 9.78 -11.55
C ARG A 4 -4.02 10.79 -12.51
N ARG A 5 -5.26 10.59 -12.97
CA ARG A 5 -5.90 11.46 -13.96
C ARG A 5 -6.62 12.63 -13.35
N ASN A 6 -7.27 12.41 -12.23
CA ASN A 6 -8.22 13.37 -11.66
C ASN A 6 -7.75 13.94 -10.31
N GLY A 7 -6.54 13.58 -9.85
CA GLY A 7 -6.05 13.98 -8.52
C GLY A 7 -6.90 13.46 -7.36
N ALA A 8 -7.67 12.38 -7.60
CA ALA A 8 -8.51 11.82 -6.56
C ALA A 8 -7.66 11.22 -5.43
N TRP A 9 -8.06 11.46 -4.19
CA TRP A 9 -7.46 10.81 -3.03
C TRP A 9 -7.69 9.29 -3.12
N ALA A 10 -6.64 8.52 -2.98
CA ALA A 10 -6.68 7.06 -3.14
C ALA A 10 -7.70 6.41 -2.21
N ASP A 11 -7.71 6.84 -0.97
CA ASP A 11 -8.59 6.35 0.08
C ASP A 11 -10.07 6.59 -0.25
N ALA A 12 -10.43 7.82 -0.59
CA ALA A 12 -11.79 8.17 -0.98
C ALA A 12 -12.23 7.44 -2.26
N ALA A 13 -11.33 7.33 -3.25
CA ALA A 13 -11.64 6.64 -4.50
C ALA A 13 -11.83 5.14 -4.28
N LEU A 14 -10.99 4.50 -3.46
CA LEU A 14 -11.09 3.10 -3.13
C LEU A 14 -12.36 2.81 -2.33
N LYS A 15 -12.63 3.56 -1.26
CA LYS A 15 -13.83 3.43 -0.43
C LYS A 15 -15.11 3.57 -1.25
N ALA A 16 -15.16 4.57 -2.14
CA ALA A 16 -16.30 4.78 -3.04
C ALA A 16 -16.52 3.62 -4.03
N GLN A 17 -15.46 2.94 -4.48
CA GLN A 17 -15.60 1.78 -5.36
C GLN A 17 -15.97 0.52 -4.59
N LEU A 18 -15.34 0.25 -3.45
CA LEU A 18 -15.66 -0.90 -2.60
C LEU A 18 -17.13 -0.86 -2.15
N GLY A 19 -17.64 0.32 -1.80
CA GLY A 19 -19.04 0.49 -1.41
C GLY A 19 -20.07 0.20 -2.51
N LYS A 20 -19.64 0.14 -3.79
CA LYS A 20 -20.50 -0.24 -4.93
C LYS A 20 -20.48 -1.74 -5.22
N CYS A 21 -19.56 -2.47 -4.63
CA CYS A 21 -19.35 -3.89 -4.87
C CYS A 21 -19.77 -4.68 -3.64
N ALA A 22 -20.54 -5.74 -3.82
CA ALA A 22 -20.88 -6.69 -2.75
C ALA A 22 -19.71 -7.67 -2.55
N LEU A 23 -18.57 -7.19 -2.02
CA LEU A 23 -17.41 -8.01 -1.74
C LEU A 23 -17.46 -8.56 -0.31
N SER A 24 -16.86 -9.75 -0.12
CA SER A 24 -16.58 -10.22 1.23
C SER A 24 -15.55 -9.30 1.92
N ALA A 25 -15.50 -9.31 3.26
CA ALA A 25 -14.49 -8.54 4.00
C ALA A 25 -13.06 -8.93 3.61
N GLN A 26 -12.82 -10.20 3.31
CA GLN A 26 -11.51 -10.70 2.86
C GLN A 26 -11.14 -10.18 1.47
N ASP A 27 -12.09 -10.17 0.53
CA ASP A 27 -11.85 -9.66 -0.83
C ASP A 27 -11.64 -8.14 -0.82
N ALA A 28 -12.40 -7.42 -0.01
CA ALA A 28 -12.23 -5.96 0.17
C ALA A 28 -10.85 -5.63 0.77
N ALA A 29 -10.39 -6.42 1.75
CA ALA A 29 -9.05 -6.28 2.33
C ALA A 29 -7.95 -6.59 1.32
N LEU A 30 -8.11 -7.66 0.50
CA LEU A 30 -7.16 -7.99 -0.57
C LEU A 30 -7.11 -6.88 -1.63
N CYS A 31 -8.26 -6.38 -2.06
CA CYS A 31 -8.35 -5.27 -3.01
C CYS A 31 -7.63 -4.02 -2.48
N SER A 32 -7.86 -3.67 -1.22
CA SER A 32 -7.20 -2.55 -0.55
C SER A 32 -5.67 -2.76 -0.49
N ARG A 33 -5.23 -3.95 -0.11
CA ARG A 33 -3.80 -4.30 -0.06
C ARG A 33 -3.13 -4.18 -1.43
N ILE A 34 -3.80 -4.62 -2.50
CA ILE A 34 -3.27 -4.49 -3.87
C ILE A 34 -3.17 -3.02 -4.27
N VAL A 35 -4.22 -2.24 -4.04
CA VAL A 35 -4.25 -0.82 -4.45
C VAL A 35 -3.16 -0.02 -3.73
N TYR A 36 -3.12 -0.08 -2.40
CA TYR A 36 -2.11 0.65 -1.62
C TYR A 36 -0.71 0.12 -1.87
N GLY A 37 -0.54 -1.20 -1.96
CA GLY A 37 0.76 -1.81 -2.23
C GLY A 37 1.33 -1.43 -3.60
N VAL A 38 0.50 -1.36 -4.64
CA VAL A 38 0.93 -0.86 -5.96
C VAL A 38 1.33 0.61 -5.90
N MET A 39 0.59 1.44 -5.18
CA MET A 39 0.92 2.87 -5.05
C MET A 39 2.20 3.08 -4.26
N GLN A 40 2.36 2.39 -3.16
CA GLN A 40 3.52 2.46 -2.29
C GLN A 40 4.80 1.94 -2.95
N ASN A 41 4.70 0.95 -3.84
CA ASN A 41 5.84 0.34 -4.51
C ASN A 41 5.96 0.74 -6.00
N GLU A 42 5.39 1.86 -6.40
CA GLU A 42 5.26 2.22 -7.82
C GLU A 42 6.60 2.30 -8.54
N LEU A 43 7.61 2.97 -7.95
CA LEU A 43 8.91 3.14 -8.61
C LEU A 43 9.66 1.81 -8.71
N LEU A 44 9.58 0.96 -7.68
CA LEU A 44 10.18 -0.37 -7.67
C LEU A 44 9.52 -1.28 -8.70
N LEU A 45 8.18 -1.29 -8.75
CA LEU A 45 7.44 -2.05 -9.76
C LEU A 45 7.77 -1.58 -11.18
N ASN A 46 7.85 -0.27 -11.40
CA ASN A 46 8.24 0.30 -12.69
C ASN A 46 9.66 -0.11 -13.08
N TRP A 47 10.60 -0.13 -12.14
CA TRP A 47 11.97 -0.57 -12.39
C TRP A 47 12.01 -2.01 -12.88
N TYR A 48 11.40 -2.94 -12.17
CA TYR A 48 11.37 -4.33 -12.55
C TYR A 48 10.61 -4.59 -13.86
N LEU A 49 9.45 -3.97 -14.04
CA LEU A 49 8.68 -4.10 -15.26
C LEU A 49 9.42 -3.56 -16.48
N SER A 50 10.17 -2.46 -16.34
CA SER A 50 10.94 -1.85 -17.44
C SER A 50 12.02 -2.78 -18.00
N ALA A 51 12.54 -3.69 -17.18
CA ALA A 51 13.52 -4.68 -17.65
C ALA A 51 12.93 -5.75 -18.59
N TYR A 52 11.61 -5.94 -18.53
CA TYR A 52 10.91 -6.97 -19.31
C TYR A 52 9.97 -6.39 -20.36
N CYS A 53 9.70 -5.09 -20.31
CA CYS A 53 8.91 -4.38 -21.33
C CYS A 53 9.80 -3.84 -22.43
N THR A 54 9.40 -4.06 -23.69
CA THR A 54 10.09 -3.48 -24.85
C THR A 54 9.78 -1.99 -25.04
N GLN A 55 8.64 -1.54 -24.52
CA GLN A 55 8.20 -0.14 -24.53
C GLN A 55 8.34 0.46 -23.14
N LYS A 56 8.62 1.75 -23.07
CA LYS A 56 8.61 2.47 -21.78
C LYS A 56 7.21 2.42 -21.16
N LEU A 57 7.12 2.12 -19.88
CA LEU A 57 5.84 2.01 -19.16
C LEU A 57 5.00 3.30 -19.24
N ASP A 58 5.66 4.46 -19.27
CA ASP A 58 5.00 5.76 -19.37
C ASP A 58 4.36 6.01 -20.75
N HIS A 59 4.79 5.27 -21.77
CA HIS A 59 4.20 5.32 -23.11
C HIS A 59 3.05 4.33 -23.28
N LEU A 60 2.86 3.42 -22.32
CA LEU A 60 1.71 2.53 -22.31
C LEU A 60 0.45 3.30 -21.91
N GLN A 61 -0.67 2.94 -22.52
CA GLN A 61 -1.94 3.53 -22.13
C GLN A 61 -2.24 3.22 -20.63
N PRO A 62 -2.77 4.18 -19.86
CA PRO A 62 -2.91 4.07 -18.41
C PRO A 62 -3.52 2.77 -17.88
N PRO A 63 -4.60 2.21 -18.44
CA PRO A 63 -5.11 0.94 -17.95
C PRO A 63 -4.07 -0.19 -18.04
N LEU A 64 -3.25 -0.19 -19.10
CA LEU A 64 -2.30 -1.27 -19.33
C LEU A 64 -1.12 -1.22 -18.37
N SER A 65 -0.55 -0.04 -18.12
CA SER A 65 0.54 0.13 -17.15
C SER A 65 0.07 -0.20 -15.73
N ASP A 66 -1.17 0.17 -15.37
CA ASP A 66 -1.74 -0.15 -14.06
C ASP A 66 -1.99 -1.67 -13.92
N ILE A 67 -2.49 -2.35 -14.96
CA ILE A 67 -2.65 -3.81 -14.97
C ILE A 67 -1.32 -4.53 -14.77
N LEU A 68 -0.27 -4.08 -15.45
CA LEU A 68 1.08 -4.65 -15.28
C LEU A 68 1.59 -4.47 -13.84
N ARG A 69 1.40 -3.29 -13.24
CA ARG A 69 1.79 -3.05 -11.84
C ARG A 69 1.00 -3.93 -10.87
N ILE A 70 -0.31 -4.07 -11.07
CA ILE A 70 -1.18 -4.93 -10.26
C ILE A 70 -0.70 -6.39 -10.33
N GLY A 71 -0.43 -6.90 -11.53
CA GLY A 71 0.07 -8.26 -11.71
C GLY A 71 1.44 -8.47 -11.09
N ALA A 72 2.38 -7.55 -11.33
CA ALA A 72 3.72 -7.60 -10.76
C ALA A 72 3.70 -7.51 -9.23
N TYR A 73 2.87 -6.65 -8.65
CA TYR A 73 2.71 -6.56 -7.20
C TYR A 73 2.23 -7.87 -6.59
N GLN A 74 1.22 -8.49 -7.18
CA GLN A 74 0.72 -9.78 -6.71
C GLN A 74 1.79 -10.87 -6.77
N ILE A 75 2.55 -10.94 -7.86
CA ILE A 75 3.63 -11.92 -8.05
C ILE A 75 4.77 -11.71 -7.04
N LEU A 76 5.17 -10.46 -6.79
CA LEU A 76 6.37 -10.15 -6.01
C LEU A 76 6.12 -10.02 -4.49
N PHE A 77 4.90 -9.64 -4.08
CA PHE A 77 4.61 -9.26 -2.70
C PHE A 77 3.47 -10.05 -2.03
N LEU A 78 2.73 -10.89 -2.77
CA LEU A 78 1.62 -11.66 -2.21
C LEU A 78 1.90 -13.16 -2.29
N ASP A 79 2.51 -13.71 -1.24
CA ASP A 79 2.87 -15.14 -1.19
C ASP A 79 1.67 -16.10 -1.28
N LYS A 80 0.48 -15.64 -0.88
CA LYS A 80 -0.74 -16.45 -0.94
C LYS A 80 -1.42 -16.45 -2.31
N VAL A 81 -0.97 -15.62 -3.24
CA VAL A 81 -1.50 -15.56 -4.61
C VAL A 81 -0.56 -16.35 -5.52
N PRO A 82 -1.02 -17.44 -6.14
CA PRO A 82 -0.20 -18.17 -7.10
C PRO A 82 0.18 -17.30 -8.30
N ASP A 83 1.43 -17.35 -8.72
CA ASP A 83 1.94 -16.52 -9.83
C ASP A 83 1.11 -16.69 -11.11
N HIS A 84 0.69 -17.93 -11.43
CA HIS A 84 -0.14 -18.20 -12.61
C HIS A 84 -1.53 -17.55 -12.51
N ALA A 85 -2.09 -17.45 -11.31
CA ALA A 85 -3.38 -16.80 -11.09
C ALA A 85 -3.24 -15.28 -11.29
N ALA A 86 -2.21 -14.66 -10.72
CA ALA A 86 -1.93 -13.24 -10.92
C ALA A 86 -1.75 -12.89 -12.40
N VAL A 87 -1.07 -13.74 -13.17
CA VAL A 87 -0.92 -13.56 -14.63
C VAL A 87 -2.25 -13.70 -15.35
N SER A 88 -3.03 -14.74 -15.05
CA SER A 88 -4.32 -15.03 -15.70
C SER A 88 -5.32 -13.89 -15.47
N GLU A 89 -5.48 -13.46 -14.22
CA GLU A 89 -6.38 -12.34 -13.85
C GLU A 89 -5.96 -11.02 -14.48
N SER A 90 -4.65 -10.76 -14.57
CA SER A 90 -4.15 -9.56 -15.25
C SER A 90 -4.45 -9.57 -16.76
N VAL A 91 -4.36 -10.73 -17.40
CA VAL A 91 -4.75 -10.91 -18.81
C VAL A 91 -6.25 -10.69 -19.00
N GLU A 92 -7.07 -11.21 -18.09
CA GLU A 92 -8.51 -11.02 -18.12
C GLU A 92 -8.92 -9.56 -17.86
N LEU A 93 -8.27 -8.89 -16.91
CA LEU A 93 -8.42 -7.45 -16.71
C LEU A 93 -8.10 -6.65 -17.98
N CYS A 94 -7.09 -7.07 -18.74
CA CYS A 94 -6.75 -6.44 -20.01
C CYS A 94 -7.88 -6.58 -21.04
N ARG A 95 -8.50 -7.75 -21.13
CA ARG A 95 -9.62 -8.03 -22.05
C ARG A 95 -10.87 -7.25 -21.67
N THR A 96 -11.25 -7.29 -20.40
CA THR A 96 -12.47 -6.64 -19.88
C THR A 96 -12.39 -5.11 -19.94
N ASN A 97 -11.18 -4.57 -19.95
CA ASN A 97 -10.95 -3.11 -20.15
C ASN A 97 -10.79 -2.72 -21.63
N GLY A 98 -11.22 -3.57 -22.57
CA GLY A 98 -11.17 -3.28 -24.01
C GLY A 98 -9.77 -3.22 -24.61
N ARG A 99 -8.80 -3.92 -24.00
CA ARG A 99 -7.40 -3.95 -24.41
C ARG A 99 -6.95 -5.36 -24.84
N SER A 100 -7.84 -6.15 -25.39
CA SER A 100 -7.58 -7.54 -25.79
C SER A 100 -6.34 -7.70 -26.68
N ALA A 101 -6.05 -6.74 -27.55
CA ALA A 101 -4.84 -6.74 -28.40
C ALA A 101 -3.53 -6.72 -27.59
N ALA A 102 -3.55 -6.19 -26.36
CA ALA A 102 -2.38 -6.12 -25.47
C ALA A 102 -2.28 -7.31 -24.52
N SER A 103 -3.22 -8.26 -24.54
CA SER A 103 -3.21 -9.44 -23.67
C SER A 103 -1.93 -10.27 -23.79
N GLY A 104 -1.39 -10.40 -25.00
CA GLY A 104 -0.12 -11.09 -25.26
C GLY A 104 1.07 -10.40 -24.57
N LEU A 105 1.12 -9.07 -24.60
CA LEU A 105 2.15 -8.29 -23.91
C LEU A 105 2.06 -8.48 -22.39
N VAL A 106 0.85 -8.34 -21.80
CA VAL A 106 0.63 -8.53 -20.36
C VAL A 106 1.10 -9.92 -19.92
N ASN A 107 0.67 -10.97 -20.64
CA ASN A 107 1.07 -12.33 -20.35
C ASN A 107 2.59 -12.53 -20.46
N ALA A 108 3.23 -12.05 -21.51
CA ALA A 108 4.68 -12.21 -21.72
C ALA A 108 5.49 -11.50 -20.64
N VAL A 109 5.15 -10.25 -20.29
CA VAL A 109 5.86 -9.47 -19.28
C VAL A 109 5.70 -10.09 -17.91
N LEU A 110 4.48 -10.39 -17.48
CA LEU A 110 4.23 -10.92 -16.13
C LEU A 110 4.78 -12.35 -15.94
N ARG A 111 4.77 -13.18 -16.99
CA ARG A 111 5.47 -14.48 -16.94
C ARG A 111 6.97 -14.33 -16.75
N LYS A 112 7.60 -13.35 -17.41
CA LYS A 112 9.04 -13.06 -17.20
C LYS A 112 9.30 -12.59 -15.77
N VAL A 113 8.45 -11.74 -15.19
CA VAL A 113 8.53 -11.33 -13.78
C VAL A 113 8.46 -12.56 -12.87
N ALA A 114 7.48 -13.44 -13.08
CA ALA A 114 7.31 -14.65 -12.27
C ALA A 114 8.53 -15.62 -12.39
N GLN A 115 9.01 -15.85 -13.59
CA GLN A 115 10.17 -16.72 -13.84
C GLN A 115 11.46 -16.20 -13.20
N ASN A 116 11.61 -14.87 -13.09
CA ASN A 116 12.79 -14.23 -12.53
C ASN A 116 12.58 -13.70 -11.10
N LYS A 117 11.53 -14.12 -10.41
CA LYS A 117 11.21 -13.66 -9.04
C LYS A 117 12.39 -13.80 -8.07
N SER A 118 13.17 -14.87 -8.21
CA SER A 118 14.37 -15.13 -7.38
C SER A 118 15.64 -14.45 -7.89
N ASN A 119 15.62 -13.83 -9.07
CA ASN A 119 16.77 -13.17 -9.69
C ASN A 119 16.32 -11.92 -10.44
N LEU A 120 15.74 -10.98 -9.69
CA LEU A 120 15.27 -9.71 -10.23
C LEU A 120 16.45 -8.83 -10.67
N PRO A 121 16.23 -7.92 -11.63
CA PRO A 121 17.25 -6.96 -12.06
C PRO A 121 17.82 -6.19 -10.88
N PRO A 122 19.16 -5.95 -10.82
CA PRO A 122 19.75 -5.16 -9.76
C PRO A 122 19.15 -3.75 -9.74
N LEU A 123 19.08 -3.16 -8.56
CA LEU A 123 18.66 -1.78 -8.39
C LEU A 123 19.66 -0.83 -9.06
N PRO A 124 19.25 0.41 -9.40
CA PRO A 124 20.14 1.35 -10.09
C PRO A 124 21.38 1.69 -9.24
N GLU A 125 22.46 2.00 -9.93
CA GLU A 125 23.68 2.46 -9.29
C GLU A 125 23.50 3.85 -8.65
N GLY A 126 24.30 4.11 -7.61
CA GLY A 126 24.27 5.36 -6.86
C GLY A 126 23.19 5.38 -5.76
N ASN A 127 23.61 5.84 -4.59
CA ASN A 127 22.80 5.74 -3.36
C ASN A 127 21.42 6.38 -3.49
N ILE A 128 21.34 7.58 -4.07
CA ILE A 128 20.06 8.30 -4.19
C ILE A 128 19.10 7.58 -5.13
N ALA A 129 19.58 7.10 -6.29
CA ALA A 129 18.75 6.38 -7.25
C ALA A 129 18.31 5.04 -6.68
N ARG A 130 19.22 4.30 -6.04
CA ARG A 130 18.93 3.03 -5.37
C ARG A 130 17.85 3.18 -4.31
N LEU A 131 18.01 4.10 -3.37
CA LEU A 131 17.04 4.33 -2.30
C LEU A 131 15.69 4.81 -2.84
N SER A 132 15.71 5.71 -3.84
CA SER A 132 14.50 6.18 -4.49
C SER A 132 13.68 5.03 -5.09
N VAL A 133 14.32 4.14 -5.81
CA VAL A 133 13.66 2.99 -6.43
C VAL A 133 13.28 1.94 -5.38
N ALA A 134 14.19 1.57 -4.49
CA ALA A 134 13.99 0.53 -3.48
C ALA A 134 12.78 0.82 -2.58
N TYR A 135 12.65 2.07 -2.15
CA TYR A 135 11.60 2.50 -1.22
C TYR A 135 10.48 3.32 -1.90
N SER A 136 10.52 3.45 -3.23
CA SER A 136 9.51 4.16 -4.04
C SER A 136 9.27 5.61 -3.64
N HIS A 137 10.31 6.32 -3.22
CA HIS A 137 10.26 7.74 -2.88
C HIS A 137 10.88 8.62 -3.96
N PRO A 138 10.37 9.85 -4.18
CA PRO A 138 10.94 10.76 -5.17
C PRO A 138 12.40 11.10 -4.85
N GLN A 139 13.26 11.16 -5.87
CA GLN A 139 14.69 11.44 -5.67
C GLN A 139 14.98 12.75 -4.90
N TRP A 140 14.14 13.77 -5.07
CA TRP A 140 14.33 15.04 -4.35
C TRP A 140 14.18 14.85 -2.84
N LEU A 141 13.21 14.02 -2.40
CA LEU A 141 12.98 13.71 -0.99
C LEU A 141 14.15 12.88 -0.44
N VAL A 142 14.56 11.83 -1.17
CA VAL A 142 15.72 11.02 -0.78
C VAL A 142 16.99 11.87 -0.65
N LYS A 143 17.26 12.76 -1.61
CA LYS A 143 18.39 13.71 -1.52
C LYS A 143 18.31 14.56 -0.26
N ARG A 144 17.13 15.07 0.07
CA ARG A 144 16.91 15.89 1.26
C ARG A 144 17.18 15.11 2.54
N LEU A 145 16.63 13.89 2.65
CA LEU A 145 16.83 13.02 3.81
C LEU A 145 18.30 12.63 3.98
N VAL A 146 18.97 12.21 2.91
CA VAL A 146 20.41 11.86 2.96
C VAL A 146 21.27 13.07 3.37
N SER A 147 20.92 14.27 2.90
CA SER A 147 21.62 15.50 3.30
C SER A 147 21.45 15.86 4.77
N LEU A 148 20.31 15.53 5.38
CA LEU A 148 19.99 15.87 6.76
C LEU A 148 20.45 14.79 7.75
N LEU A 149 20.30 13.53 7.40
CA LEU A 149 20.44 12.39 8.31
C LEU A 149 21.68 11.52 8.01
N GLY A 150 22.30 11.68 6.85
CA GLY A 150 23.24 10.70 6.32
C GLY A 150 22.53 9.54 5.66
N ILE A 151 23.30 8.63 5.02
CA ILE A 151 22.72 7.61 4.16
C ILE A 151 22.04 6.49 4.94
N GLU A 152 22.62 6.05 6.05
CA GLU A 152 22.14 4.92 6.84
C GLU A 152 20.81 5.25 7.52
N GLU A 153 20.75 6.42 8.17
CA GLU A 153 19.53 6.90 8.83
C GLU A 153 18.43 7.27 7.83
N ALA A 154 18.79 7.82 6.67
CA ALA A 154 17.83 8.09 5.61
C ALA A 154 17.23 6.79 5.05
N GLU A 155 18.03 5.74 4.90
CA GLU A 155 17.54 4.41 4.47
C GLU A 155 16.62 3.79 5.54
N ALA A 156 17.00 3.88 6.82
CA ALA A 156 16.16 3.43 7.93
C ALA A 156 14.81 4.17 7.97
N PHE A 157 14.83 5.49 7.79
CA PHE A 157 13.62 6.32 7.71
C PHE A 157 12.71 5.88 6.56
N LEU A 158 13.24 5.76 5.33
CA LEU A 158 12.47 5.36 4.15
C LEU A 158 11.85 3.97 4.28
N ARG A 159 12.54 3.06 4.97
CA ARG A 159 12.04 1.72 5.27
C ARG A 159 10.84 1.77 6.21
N ILE A 160 10.98 2.50 7.32
CA ILE A 160 9.92 2.64 8.34
C ILE A 160 8.70 3.37 7.77
N ASP A 161 8.91 4.40 6.93
CA ASP A 161 7.83 5.14 6.27
C ASP A 161 6.96 4.24 5.37
N ASN A 162 7.53 3.16 4.85
CA ASN A 162 6.81 2.15 4.08
C ASN A 162 6.13 1.05 4.93
N GLU A 163 6.35 1.02 6.22
CA GLU A 163 5.67 0.08 7.11
C GLU A 163 4.24 0.56 7.42
N ALA A 164 3.35 -0.38 7.73
CA ALA A 164 2.00 -0.02 8.13
C ALA A 164 2.03 0.65 9.51
N SER A 165 1.70 1.93 9.57
CA SER A 165 1.58 2.63 10.84
C SER A 165 0.33 2.15 11.60
N PRO A 166 0.43 1.95 12.93
CA PRO A 166 -0.75 1.74 13.76
C PRO A 166 -1.66 2.98 13.73
N ILE A 167 -2.93 2.79 13.99
CA ILE A 167 -3.86 3.91 14.13
C ILE A 167 -3.70 4.48 15.53
N SER A 168 -3.26 5.72 15.63
CA SER A 168 -3.15 6.42 16.90
C SER A 168 -4.46 7.09 17.27
N VAL A 169 -4.86 6.94 18.53
CA VAL A 169 -6.09 7.52 19.08
C VAL A 169 -5.83 8.16 20.42
N GLN A 170 -6.49 9.27 20.70
CA GLN A 170 -6.45 9.94 21.98
C GLN A 170 -7.71 9.62 22.80
N VAL A 171 -7.51 9.15 24.01
CA VAL A 171 -8.60 8.89 24.98
C VAL A 171 -9.37 10.17 25.26
N ASN A 172 -10.69 10.12 25.26
CA ASN A 172 -11.54 11.24 25.70
C ASN A 172 -11.76 11.19 27.22
N PRO A 173 -11.05 12.02 28.01
CA PRO A 173 -11.11 11.96 29.47
C PRO A 173 -12.46 12.40 30.06
N LEU A 174 -13.29 13.06 29.24
CA LEU A 174 -14.65 13.44 29.66
C LEU A 174 -15.63 12.25 29.65
N LYS A 175 -15.28 11.16 28.95
CA LYS A 175 -16.20 10.02 28.75
C LYS A 175 -15.66 8.71 29.29
N THR A 176 -14.34 8.56 29.40
CA THR A 176 -13.72 7.31 29.86
C THR A 176 -12.30 7.57 30.36
N ASN A 177 -11.66 6.55 30.89
CA ASN A 177 -10.24 6.54 31.19
C ASN A 177 -9.51 5.51 30.32
N GLU A 178 -8.20 5.62 30.26
CA GLU A 178 -7.34 4.76 29.43
C GLU A 178 -7.60 3.27 29.69
N LYS A 179 -7.61 2.84 30.95
CA LYS A 179 -7.79 1.43 31.32
C LYS A 179 -9.13 0.89 30.83
N ALA A 180 -10.22 1.62 31.08
CA ALA A 180 -11.56 1.21 30.67
C ALA A 180 -11.69 1.14 29.13
N LEU A 181 -11.07 2.08 28.41
CA LEU A 181 -11.05 2.05 26.95
C LEU A 181 -10.24 0.87 26.42
N VAL A 182 -9.08 0.58 26.99
CA VAL A 182 -8.25 -0.57 26.59
C VAL A 182 -9.01 -1.88 26.78
N ASP A 183 -9.68 -2.06 27.93
CA ASP A 183 -10.46 -3.27 28.23
C ASP A 183 -11.64 -3.42 27.26
N GLU A 184 -12.33 -2.34 26.94
CA GLU A 184 -13.43 -2.33 25.96
C GLU A 184 -12.96 -2.70 24.55
N LEU A 185 -11.94 -2.04 24.04
CA LEU A 185 -11.40 -2.29 22.69
C LEU A 185 -10.84 -3.71 22.55
N ARG A 186 -10.18 -4.23 23.57
CA ARG A 186 -9.73 -5.63 23.61
C ARG A 186 -10.90 -6.61 23.60
N GLY A 187 -11.99 -6.28 24.29
CA GLY A 187 -13.23 -7.05 24.24
C GLY A 187 -13.86 -7.10 22.84
N GLU A 188 -13.64 -6.08 22.03
CA GLU A 188 -14.05 -6.03 20.60
C GLU A 188 -13.02 -6.68 19.65
N GLY A 189 -11.93 -7.27 20.18
CA GLY A 189 -10.91 -7.97 19.38
C GLY A 189 -9.83 -7.05 18.79
N VAL A 190 -9.76 -5.79 19.23
CA VAL A 190 -8.74 -4.83 18.78
C VAL A 190 -7.46 -5.03 19.60
N CYS A 191 -6.31 -5.06 18.92
CA CYS A 191 -5.02 -5.00 19.58
C CYS A 191 -4.73 -3.56 19.99
N VAL A 192 -4.46 -3.34 21.28
CA VAL A 192 -4.24 -2.01 21.85
C VAL A 192 -2.91 -1.97 22.58
N THR A 193 -2.07 -1.01 22.22
CA THR A 193 -0.78 -0.73 22.86
C THR A 193 -0.76 0.73 23.31
N PRO A 194 -0.51 1.03 24.61
CA PRO A 194 -0.30 2.40 25.06
C PRO A 194 0.91 3.03 24.38
N HIS A 195 0.79 4.28 23.95
CA HIS A 195 1.92 5.00 23.36
C HIS A 195 2.99 5.27 24.42
N PRO A 196 4.29 5.00 24.14
CA PRO A 196 5.33 4.99 25.16
C PRO A 196 5.62 6.37 25.78
N TRP A 197 5.32 7.46 25.08
CA TRP A 197 5.68 8.82 25.53
C TRP A 197 4.50 9.77 25.66
N VAL A 198 3.33 9.42 25.14
CA VAL A 198 2.17 10.33 25.15
C VAL A 198 1.06 9.72 26.01
N PRO A 199 0.82 10.25 27.21
CA PRO A 199 -0.24 9.76 28.09
C PRO A 199 -1.62 9.87 27.46
N GLY A 200 -2.42 8.83 27.58
CA GLY A 200 -3.77 8.77 27.00
C GLY A 200 -3.79 8.57 25.48
N CYS A 201 -2.64 8.43 24.82
CA CYS A 201 -2.55 8.03 23.42
C CYS A 201 -2.41 6.50 23.34
N LEU A 202 -3.21 5.88 22.48
CA LEU A 202 -3.20 4.43 22.25
C LEU A 202 -2.96 4.17 20.77
N GLU A 203 -2.17 3.15 20.49
CA GLU A 203 -1.96 2.60 19.17
C GLU A 203 -2.85 1.38 18.95
N LEU A 204 -3.66 1.41 17.91
CA LEU A 204 -4.63 0.37 17.57
C LEU A 204 -4.20 -0.38 16.31
N SER A 205 -4.38 -1.70 16.34
CA SER A 205 -4.25 -2.54 15.15
C SER A 205 -5.34 -3.62 15.15
N GLY A 206 -5.66 -4.14 13.95
CA GLY A 206 -6.74 -5.10 13.79
C GLY A 206 -8.14 -4.51 13.95
N THR A 207 -8.29 -3.20 13.83
CA THR A 207 -9.55 -2.48 14.07
C THR A 207 -10.65 -2.73 13.03
N GLY A 208 -10.28 -3.13 11.81
CA GLY A 208 -11.21 -3.07 10.69
C GLY A 208 -11.65 -1.61 10.41
N ASP A 209 -12.95 -1.39 10.21
CA ASP A 209 -13.51 -0.05 10.09
C ASP A 209 -13.76 0.53 11.49
N LEU A 210 -12.98 1.54 11.87
CA LEU A 210 -13.09 2.21 13.17
C LEU A 210 -14.52 2.69 13.51
N THR A 211 -15.29 3.07 12.49
CA THR A 211 -16.67 3.58 12.69
C THR A 211 -17.63 2.51 13.20
N THR A 212 -17.26 1.24 13.13
CA THR A 212 -18.06 0.13 13.66
C THR A 212 -17.80 -0.15 15.14
N LEU A 213 -16.71 0.38 15.72
CA LEU A 213 -16.40 0.20 17.13
C LEU A 213 -17.34 0.99 18.01
N SER A 214 -17.88 0.36 19.06
CA SER A 214 -18.78 1.00 20.01
C SER A 214 -18.12 2.19 20.72
N ALA A 215 -16.86 2.05 21.07
CA ALA A 215 -16.05 3.09 21.70
C ALA A 215 -15.89 4.33 20.81
N PHE A 216 -15.76 4.17 19.48
CA PHE A 216 -15.70 5.28 18.53
C PHE A 216 -17.07 5.98 18.44
N TYR A 217 -18.13 5.23 18.23
CA TYR A 217 -19.51 5.77 18.12
C TYR A 217 -19.91 6.56 19.38
N ASN A 218 -19.52 6.08 20.56
CA ASN A 218 -19.78 6.74 21.83
C ASN A 218 -18.83 7.92 22.11
N GLY A 219 -17.87 8.20 21.22
CA GLY A 219 -16.90 9.30 21.33
C GLY A 219 -15.95 9.14 22.53
N ARG A 220 -15.59 7.91 22.88
CA ARG A 220 -14.65 7.61 23.98
C ARG A 220 -13.21 7.87 23.62
N PHE A 221 -12.92 7.98 22.33
CA PHE A 221 -11.62 8.39 21.78
C PHE A 221 -11.79 9.21 20.49
N THR A 222 -10.75 9.90 20.11
CA THR A 222 -10.60 10.57 18.82
C THR A 222 -9.40 9.99 18.09
N VAL A 223 -9.49 9.89 16.74
CA VAL A 223 -8.32 9.54 15.92
C VAL A 223 -7.43 10.77 15.88
N GLN A 224 -6.23 10.64 16.42
CA GLN A 224 -5.27 11.72 16.51
C GLN A 224 -3.86 11.13 16.53
N ASP A 225 -2.97 11.71 15.74
CA ASP A 225 -1.55 11.38 15.78
C ASP A 225 -0.94 11.80 17.13
N ALA A 226 0.06 11.05 17.61
CA ALA A 226 0.75 11.35 18.87
C ALA A 226 1.47 12.70 18.87
N ALA A 227 1.78 13.24 17.68
CA ALA A 227 2.41 14.55 17.49
C ALA A 227 1.39 15.71 17.35
N GLY A 228 0.09 15.43 17.40
CA GLY A 228 -1.00 16.39 17.21
C GLY A 228 -1.37 17.19 18.46
#